data_32215416cbf76df9f0dfed3561965fa4
#
_entry.id   32215416cbf76df9f0dfed3561965fa4
#
_cell.length_a   1.000
_cell.length_b   1.000
_cell.length_c   1.000
_cell.angle_alpha   90.00
_cell.angle_beta   90.00
_cell.angle_gamma   90.00
#
_symmetry.space_group_name_H-M   'P 1'
#
loop_
_entity.id
_entity.type
_entity.pdbx_description
1 polymer ?
#
loop_
_entity_poly.entity_id
_entity_poly.type
_entity_poly.pdbx_seq_one_letter_code
_entity_poly.pdbx_strand_id
1 'polypeptide(L)'
;MFSLNKCLVRACHNLSISTIGEEGNIAEDKSYCLDHSPNPGKIQQDIYNYINTHEKIVGLNASGMTFLNMDLSGKRFYGCNFMHCTFTNCHSKGLRSRMSMFDSAVFTDCNLIESNIQFSSFAGCTFSRVLFTSSDMVQDNFNGINSIQTSFDDTDLYNSRFIRSKLVNTSFRNCNLKKSYFCEITQENTSFKMSNTREAIFSEKGSEISLDIGGSESSVRGEIL
;
A
#
# COMPACT_ATOMS: atom_id res chain seq x y z
N MET A 1 -5.66 -2.84 16.58
CA MET A 1 -4.31 -2.99 16.02
C MET A 1 -4.00 -4.48 16.02
N PHE A 2 -3.39 -5.02 14.97
CA PHE A 2 -3.04 -6.44 14.95
C PHE A 2 -2.07 -6.82 16.07
N SER A 3 -2.12 -8.08 16.48
CA SER A 3 -1.21 -8.61 17.50
C SER A 3 0.20 -8.75 16.93
N LEU A 4 1.20 -8.33 17.70
CA LEU A 4 2.63 -8.52 17.41
C LEU A 4 3.16 -9.87 17.95
N ASN A 5 2.29 -10.84 18.15
CA ASN A 5 2.69 -12.17 18.59
C ASN A 5 3.65 -12.80 17.57
N LYS A 6 4.74 -13.37 18.07
CA LYS A 6 5.68 -14.14 17.26
C LYS A 6 5.14 -15.54 17.00
N CYS A 7 5.55 -16.12 15.88
CA CYS A 7 5.32 -17.53 15.60
C CYS A 7 5.74 -18.42 16.79
N LEU A 8 4.96 -19.46 17.07
CA LEU A 8 5.25 -20.40 18.16
C LEU A 8 6.51 -21.25 17.94
N VAL A 9 7.03 -21.33 16.73
CA VAL A 9 8.29 -22.01 16.44
C VAL A 9 9.46 -21.19 17.00
N ARG A 10 10.23 -21.79 17.91
CA ARG A 10 11.26 -21.12 18.74
C ARG A 10 12.30 -20.30 17.98
N ALA A 11 12.69 -20.72 16.79
CA ALA A 11 13.69 -20.05 15.96
C ALA A 11 13.08 -19.14 14.87
N CYS A 12 11.75 -19.03 14.83
CA CYS A 12 11.06 -18.22 13.82
C CYS A 12 10.91 -16.77 14.29
N HIS A 13 11.26 -15.83 13.42
CA HIS A 13 11.12 -14.40 13.68
C HIS A 13 9.86 -13.78 13.05
N ASN A 14 9.11 -14.56 12.27
CA ASN A 14 7.88 -14.09 11.63
C ASN A 14 6.78 -13.86 12.66
N LEU A 15 5.88 -12.93 12.37
CA LEU A 15 4.67 -12.74 13.17
C LEU A 15 3.71 -13.91 12.95
N SER A 16 2.96 -14.25 13.99
CA SER A 16 1.88 -15.23 13.88
C SER A 16 0.74 -14.68 13.03
N ILE A 17 0.19 -15.50 12.14
CA ILE A 17 -1.01 -15.16 11.37
C ILE A 17 -2.24 -15.23 12.26
N SER A 18 -3.27 -14.40 11.98
CA SER A 18 -4.54 -14.50 12.70
C SER A 18 -5.23 -15.83 12.44
N THR A 19 -5.89 -16.34 13.48
CA THR A 19 -6.81 -17.48 13.38
C THR A 19 -8.22 -16.99 13.62
N ILE A 20 -9.21 -17.66 13.04
CA ILE A 20 -10.62 -17.35 13.24
C ILE A 20 -11.19 -18.40 14.20
N GLY A 21 -11.72 -17.95 15.34
CA GLY A 21 -12.32 -18.81 16.34
C GLY A 21 -13.69 -19.37 15.91
N GLU A 22 -14.25 -20.27 16.73
CA GLU A 22 -15.54 -20.90 16.46
C GLU A 22 -16.70 -19.90 16.36
N GLU A 23 -16.60 -18.77 17.05
CA GLU A 23 -17.59 -17.69 17.00
C GLU A 23 -17.44 -16.78 15.76
N GLY A 24 -16.49 -17.07 14.86
CA GLY A 24 -16.26 -16.29 13.65
C GLY A 24 -15.47 -14.97 13.89
N ASN A 25 -14.90 -14.77 15.07
CA ASN A 25 -14.07 -13.61 15.39
C ASN A 25 -12.58 -13.93 15.30
N ILE A 26 -11.74 -12.89 15.13
CA ILE A 26 -10.28 -13.07 15.21
C ILE A 26 -9.93 -13.53 16.62
N ALA A 27 -9.27 -14.67 16.73
CA ALA A 27 -8.82 -15.20 18.01
C ALA A 27 -7.55 -14.44 18.50
N GLU A 28 -7.47 -14.23 19.81
CA GLU A 28 -6.33 -13.55 20.46
C GLU A 28 -5.18 -14.49 20.79
N ASP A 29 -5.33 -15.77 20.53
CA ASP A 29 -4.38 -16.81 20.90
C ASP A 29 -3.06 -16.70 20.10
N LYS A 30 -1.98 -17.12 20.75
CA LYS A 30 -0.69 -17.29 20.05
C LYS A 30 -0.82 -18.40 19.01
N SER A 31 -0.34 -18.12 17.81
CA SER A 31 -0.40 -19.05 16.69
C SER A 31 0.92 -19.15 15.93
N TYR A 32 0.91 -19.82 14.82
CA TYR A 32 2.06 -19.95 13.91
C TYR A 32 2.03 -18.86 12.82
N CYS A 33 3.16 -18.58 12.22
CA CYS A 33 3.15 -17.87 10.92
C CYS A 33 2.62 -18.82 9.83
N LEU A 34 2.34 -18.28 8.65
CA LEU A 34 1.76 -19.07 7.55
C LEU A 34 2.63 -20.30 7.20
N ASP A 35 3.97 -20.11 7.14
CA ASP A 35 4.92 -21.17 6.78
C ASP A 35 5.00 -22.31 7.80
N HIS A 36 4.75 -22.01 9.07
CA HIS A 36 4.82 -22.98 10.15
C HIS A 36 3.46 -23.50 10.62
N SER A 37 2.41 -23.03 10.00
CA SER A 37 1.06 -23.52 10.32
C SER A 37 0.91 -24.99 9.97
N PRO A 38 0.32 -25.82 10.84
CA PRO A 38 0.01 -27.22 10.53
C PRO A 38 -0.98 -27.37 9.37
N ASN A 39 -1.80 -26.36 9.14
CA ASN A 39 -2.79 -26.34 8.07
C ASN A 39 -2.92 -24.94 7.45
N PRO A 40 -1.94 -24.50 6.65
CA PRO A 40 -1.93 -23.18 6.05
C PRO A 40 -3.12 -22.93 5.11
N GLY A 41 -3.57 -23.96 4.40
CA GLY A 41 -4.71 -23.84 3.48
C GLY A 41 -6.02 -23.58 4.22
N LYS A 42 -6.23 -24.19 5.38
CA LYS A 42 -7.41 -23.91 6.20
C LYS A 42 -7.38 -22.46 6.72
N ILE A 43 -6.26 -22.02 7.27
CA ILE A 43 -6.13 -20.64 7.77
C ILE A 43 -6.38 -19.63 6.66
N GLN A 44 -5.81 -19.83 5.47
CA GLN A 44 -6.06 -18.97 4.32
C GLN A 44 -7.56 -18.91 4.00
N GLN A 45 -8.23 -20.06 3.93
CA GLN A 45 -9.65 -20.12 3.64
C GLN A 45 -10.48 -19.42 4.72
N ASP A 46 -10.17 -19.62 5.99
CA ASP A 46 -10.86 -18.98 7.11
C ASP A 46 -10.72 -17.46 7.06
N ILE A 47 -9.50 -16.94 6.79
CA ILE A 47 -9.28 -15.50 6.62
C ILE A 47 -10.00 -14.95 5.38
N TYR A 48 -10.00 -15.68 4.26
CA TYR A 48 -10.78 -15.32 3.06
C TYR A 48 -12.26 -15.16 3.39
N ASN A 49 -12.83 -16.17 4.05
CA ASN A 49 -14.23 -16.15 4.46
C ASN A 49 -14.52 -14.99 5.42
N TYR A 50 -13.62 -14.75 6.38
CA TYR A 50 -13.74 -13.65 7.32
C TYR A 50 -13.76 -12.29 6.60
N ILE A 51 -12.81 -12.04 5.67
CA ILE A 51 -12.80 -10.81 4.89
C ILE A 51 -14.08 -10.68 4.04
N ASN A 52 -14.53 -11.76 3.41
CA ASN A 52 -15.72 -11.72 2.56
C ASN A 52 -16.99 -11.39 3.34
N THR A 53 -17.14 -11.95 4.54
CA THR A 53 -18.37 -11.81 5.35
C THR A 53 -18.41 -10.54 6.20
N HIS A 54 -17.27 -9.88 6.43
CA HIS A 54 -17.19 -8.68 7.26
C HIS A 54 -16.88 -7.44 6.44
N GLU A 55 -17.61 -6.36 6.65
CA GLU A 55 -17.26 -5.05 6.09
C GLU A 55 -16.13 -4.38 6.86
N LYS A 56 -16.15 -4.48 8.18
CA LYS A 56 -15.16 -3.86 9.07
C LYS A 56 -14.26 -4.91 9.67
N ILE A 57 -12.97 -4.82 9.33
CA ILE A 57 -11.92 -5.72 9.78
C ILE A 57 -10.93 -4.93 10.62
N VAL A 58 -10.71 -5.34 11.86
CA VAL A 58 -9.82 -4.66 12.82
C VAL A 58 -8.77 -5.63 13.32
N GLY A 59 -7.49 -5.26 13.20
CA GLY A 59 -6.39 -6.00 13.80
C GLY A 59 -6.06 -7.34 13.15
N LEU A 60 -6.58 -7.62 11.95
CA LEU A 60 -6.24 -8.84 11.22
C LEU A 60 -4.75 -8.87 10.87
N ASN A 61 -4.09 -9.98 11.15
CA ASN A 61 -2.78 -10.30 10.61
C ASN A 61 -2.92 -11.39 9.55
N ALA A 62 -2.74 -11.00 8.28
CA ALA A 62 -2.80 -11.86 7.12
C ALA A 62 -1.45 -11.90 6.37
N SER A 63 -0.33 -11.60 7.07
CA SER A 63 0.97 -11.47 6.43
C SER A 63 1.39 -12.73 5.66
N GLY A 64 1.96 -12.52 4.46
CA GLY A 64 2.42 -13.58 3.57
C GLY A 64 1.32 -14.29 2.77
N MET A 65 0.05 -13.91 2.92
CA MET A 65 -1.05 -14.52 2.17
C MET A 65 -1.11 -14.05 0.72
N THR A 66 -1.69 -14.90 -0.12
CA THR A 66 -2.03 -14.56 -1.50
C THR A 66 -3.54 -14.32 -1.61
N PHE A 67 -3.91 -13.19 -2.19
CA PHE A 67 -5.29 -12.79 -2.49
C PHE A 67 -5.49 -12.75 -4.00
N LEU A 68 -6.38 -13.58 -4.51
CA LEU A 68 -6.63 -13.71 -5.94
C LEU A 68 -8.09 -13.41 -6.24
N ASN A 69 -8.34 -12.54 -7.22
CA ASN A 69 -9.68 -12.19 -7.70
C ASN A 69 -10.64 -11.72 -6.58
N MET A 70 -10.12 -11.05 -5.54
CA MET A 70 -10.98 -10.59 -4.44
C MET A 70 -11.69 -9.27 -4.78
N ASP A 71 -12.96 -9.21 -4.41
CA ASP A 71 -13.69 -7.95 -4.32
C ASP A 71 -13.55 -7.37 -2.90
N LEU A 72 -12.84 -6.25 -2.84
CA LEU A 72 -12.61 -5.50 -1.60
C LEU A 72 -13.50 -4.24 -1.51
N SER A 73 -14.53 -4.14 -2.37
CA SER A 73 -15.41 -2.96 -2.42
C SER A 73 -16.10 -2.73 -1.09
N GLY A 74 -16.01 -1.49 -0.60
CA GLY A 74 -16.59 -1.08 0.68
C GLY A 74 -15.95 -1.68 1.93
N LYS A 75 -14.95 -2.53 1.81
CA LYS A 75 -14.23 -3.09 2.96
C LYS A 75 -13.50 -1.99 3.74
N ARG A 76 -13.37 -2.19 5.05
CA ARG A 76 -12.75 -1.23 5.97
C ARG A 76 -11.72 -1.94 6.85
N PHE A 77 -10.44 -1.74 6.56
CA PHE A 77 -9.32 -2.30 7.31
C PHE A 77 -8.75 -1.27 8.30
N TYR A 78 -8.65 -1.64 9.55
CA TYR A 78 -8.10 -0.80 10.61
C TYR A 78 -7.00 -1.52 11.37
N GLY A 79 -5.77 -1.00 11.32
CA GLY A 79 -4.63 -1.59 12.01
C GLY A 79 -4.40 -3.05 11.63
N CYS A 80 -4.56 -3.38 10.34
CA CYS A 80 -4.34 -4.72 9.80
C CYS A 80 -2.90 -4.88 9.29
N ASN A 81 -2.44 -6.11 9.24
CA ASN A 81 -1.13 -6.47 8.70
C ASN A 81 -1.30 -7.34 7.44
N PHE A 82 -0.91 -6.77 6.30
CA PHE A 82 -0.84 -7.42 4.99
C PHE A 82 0.60 -7.42 4.43
N MET A 83 1.60 -7.36 5.30
CA MET A 83 3.01 -7.38 4.87
C MET A 83 3.30 -8.66 4.09
N HIS A 84 4.14 -8.55 3.05
CA HIS A 84 4.53 -9.66 2.18
C HIS A 84 3.37 -10.38 1.50
N CYS A 85 2.17 -9.80 1.47
CA CYS A 85 1.04 -10.38 0.75
C CYS A 85 1.17 -10.21 -0.76
N THR A 86 0.52 -11.09 -1.50
CA THR A 86 0.33 -10.96 -2.94
C THR A 86 -1.14 -10.71 -3.25
N PHE A 87 -1.42 -9.63 -3.96
CA PHE A 87 -2.74 -9.28 -4.45
C PHE A 87 -2.73 -9.35 -5.97
N THR A 88 -3.51 -10.24 -6.56
CA THR A 88 -3.59 -10.39 -8.02
C THR A 88 -5.04 -10.30 -8.47
N ASN A 89 -5.28 -9.45 -9.48
CA ASN A 89 -6.60 -9.22 -10.06
C ASN A 89 -7.67 -8.90 -9.00
N CYS A 90 -7.27 -8.18 -7.94
CA CYS A 90 -8.18 -7.71 -6.92
C CYS A 90 -8.81 -6.39 -7.36
N HIS A 91 -10.07 -6.19 -7.02
CA HIS A 91 -10.75 -4.94 -7.32
C HIS A 91 -11.44 -4.39 -6.07
N SER A 92 -11.57 -3.08 -6.05
CA SER A 92 -12.26 -2.37 -4.99
C SER A 92 -12.75 -1.03 -5.49
N LYS A 93 -13.97 -0.71 -5.14
CA LYS A 93 -14.46 0.66 -5.17
C LYS A 93 -14.74 1.10 -3.74
N GLY A 94 -14.05 2.16 -3.30
CA GLY A 94 -14.27 2.72 -1.97
C GLY A 94 -13.70 1.89 -0.81
N LEU A 95 -12.61 1.15 -1.04
CA LEU A 95 -11.83 0.54 0.05
C LEU A 95 -11.40 1.60 1.06
N ARG A 96 -11.53 1.30 2.34
CA ARG A 96 -10.99 2.14 3.40
C ARG A 96 -9.92 1.40 4.17
N SER A 97 -8.78 2.05 4.36
CA SER A 97 -7.69 1.50 5.17
C SER A 97 -7.08 2.58 6.06
N ARG A 98 -6.90 2.29 7.33
CA ARG A 98 -6.23 3.19 8.25
C ARG A 98 -5.23 2.45 9.12
N MET A 99 -4.03 3.03 9.23
CA MET A 99 -2.96 2.49 10.09
C MET A 99 -2.68 1.01 9.81
N SER A 100 -2.80 0.59 8.54
CA SER A 100 -2.53 -0.79 8.11
C SER A 100 -1.18 -0.89 7.41
N MET A 101 -0.59 -2.06 7.42
CA MET A 101 0.74 -2.31 6.86
C MET A 101 0.62 -3.25 5.67
N PHE A 102 1.15 -2.80 4.53
CA PHE A 102 1.26 -3.57 3.28
C PHE A 102 2.72 -3.71 2.84
N ASP A 103 3.67 -3.45 3.73
CA ASP A 103 5.08 -3.40 3.38
C ASP A 103 5.55 -4.66 2.67
N SER A 104 6.33 -4.48 1.61
CA SER A 104 6.83 -5.56 0.75
C SER A 104 5.74 -6.41 0.09
N ALA A 105 4.51 -5.94 0.02
CA ALA A 105 3.46 -6.63 -0.71
C ALA A 105 3.59 -6.43 -2.24
N VAL A 106 3.03 -7.36 -2.98
CA VAL A 106 2.98 -7.33 -4.44
C VAL A 106 1.53 -7.16 -4.90
N PHE A 107 1.29 -6.14 -5.71
CA PHE A 107 -0.01 -5.90 -6.33
C PHE A 107 0.14 -6.02 -7.85
N THR A 108 -0.63 -6.89 -8.46
CA THR A 108 -0.63 -7.10 -9.91
C THR A 108 -2.04 -7.07 -10.45
N ASP A 109 -2.26 -6.28 -11.52
CA ASP A 109 -3.55 -6.16 -12.19
C ASP A 109 -4.70 -5.77 -11.23
N CYS A 110 -4.41 -4.89 -10.24
CA CYS A 110 -5.41 -4.50 -9.25
C CYS A 110 -6.07 -3.16 -9.60
N ASN A 111 -7.39 -3.11 -9.42
CA ASN A 111 -8.17 -1.87 -9.55
C ASN A 111 -8.68 -1.45 -8.18
N LEU A 112 -8.04 -0.44 -7.57
CA LEU A 112 -8.30 0.04 -6.20
C LEU A 112 -8.73 1.51 -6.21
N ILE A 113 -9.63 1.86 -7.13
CA ILE A 113 -10.09 3.24 -7.33
C ILE A 113 -10.99 3.76 -6.20
N GLU A 114 -11.09 5.08 -6.10
CA GLU A 114 -11.95 5.77 -5.13
C GLU A 114 -11.73 5.28 -3.69
N SER A 115 -10.50 4.81 -3.38
CA SER A 115 -10.14 4.30 -2.05
C SER A 115 -9.84 5.45 -1.09
N ASN A 116 -10.08 5.22 0.21
CA ASN A 116 -9.66 6.13 1.27
C ASN A 116 -8.67 5.41 2.19
N ILE A 117 -7.38 5.58 1.89
CA ILE A 117 -6.27 4.93 2.58
C ILE A 117 -5.47 6.03 3.27
N GLN A 118 -5.25 5.91 4.56
CA GLN A 118 -4.59 6.97 5.32
C GLN A 118 -3.72 6.38 6.43
N PHE A 119 -2.57 7.02 6.68
CA PHE A 119 -1.61 6.61 7.72
C PHE A 119 -1.16 5.15 7.58
N SER A 120 -1.15 4.65 6.36
CA SER A 120 -0.81 3.26 6.05
C SER A 120 0.57 3.17 5.41
N SER A 121 1.17 1.99 5.44
CA SER A 121 2.49 1.77 4.86
C SER A 121 2.44 0.78 3.71
N PHE A 122 3.07 1.16 2.61
CA PHE A 122 3.32 0.39 1.40
C PHE A 122 4.83 0.33 1.11
N ALA A 123 5.69 0.49 2.12
CA ALA A 123 7.12 0.52 1.91
C ALA A 123 7.63 -0.75 1.22
N GLY A 124 8.45 -0.57 0.19
CA GLY A 124 9.01 -1.68 -0.58
C GLY A 124 8.01 -2.49 -1.40
N CYS A 125 6.76 -2.02 -1.56
CA CYS A 125 5.78 -2.70 -2.41
C CYS A 125 6.18 -2.71 -3.88
N THR A 126 5.72 -3.73 -4.58
CA THR A 126 5.72 -3.77 -6.04
C THR A 126 4.31 -3.58 -6.56
N PHE A 127 4.13 -2.57 -7.40
CA PHE A 127 2.88 -2.31 -8.12
C PHE A 127 3.09 -2.57 -9.61
N SER A 128 2.30 -3.43 -10.20
CA SER A 128 2.31 -3.71 -11.64
C SER A 128 0.89 -3.62 -12.18
N ARG A 129 0.63 -2.62 -13.03
CA ARG A 129 -0.70 -2.33 -13.60
C ARG A 129 -1.78 -2.15 -12.52
N VAL A 130 -1.52 -1.25 -11.57
CA VAL A 130 -2.44 -0.95 -10.46
C VAL A 130 -3.07 0.43 -10.67
N LEU A 131 -4.36 0.54 -10.37
CA LEU A 131 -5.10 1.79 -10.42
C LEU A 131 -5.48 2.22 -9.00
N PHE A 132 -4.99 3.39 -8.59
CA PHE A 132 -5.39 4.10 -7.38
C PHE A 132 -6.15 5.40 -7.69
N THR A 133 -6.61 5.55 -8.92
CA THR A 133 -7.23 6.78 -9.41
C THR A 133 -8.37 7.27 -8.52
N SER A 134 -8.46 8.59 -8.35
CA SER A 134 -9.49 9.27 -7.56
C SER A 134 -9.54 8.82 -6.08
N SER A 135 -8.40 8.47 -5.51
CA SER A 135 -8.29 8.00 -4.13
C SER A 135 -7.82 9.11 -3.19
N ASP A 136 -8.06 8.90 -1.90
CA ASP A 136 -7.57 9.73 -0.80
C ASP A 136 -6.52 8.92 -0.03
N MET A 137 -5.22 9.23 -0.28
CA MET A 137 -4.06 8.49 0.22
C MET A 137 -3.10 9.42 0.97
N VAL A 138 -3.64 10.02 2.05
CA VAL A 138 -2.98 11.06 2.81
C VAL A 138 -2.05 10.49 3.87
N GLN A 139 -0.82 11.02 3.94
CA GLN A 139 0.21 10.63 4.92
C GLN A 139 0.58 9.14 4.86
N ASP A 140 0.55 8.58 3.66
CA ASP A 140 0.96 7.20 3.44
C ASP A 140 2.46 7.09 3.11
N ASN A 141 3.03 5.94 3.42
CA ASN A 141 4.43 5.65 3.18
C ASN A 141 4.59 4.72 1.96
N PHE A 142 5.09 5.28 0.86
CA PHE A 142 5.44 4.57 -0.37
C PHE A 142 6.96 4.50 -0.58
N ASN A 143 7.77 4.56 0.47
CA ASN A 143 9.22 4.53 0.33
C ASN A 143 9.70 3.21 -0.30
N GLY A 144 10.61 3.31 -1.26
CA GLY A 144 11.23 2.14 -1.89
C GLY A 144 10.32 1.30 -2.76
N ILE A 145 9.14 1.82 -3.18
CA ILE A 145 8.26 1.06 -4.07
C ILE A 145 8.92 0.86 -5.46
N ASN A 146 8.52 -0.23 -6.11
CA ASN A 146 8.74 -0.46 -7.53
C ASN A 146 7.38 -0.38 -8.24
N SER A 147 7.15 0.72 -8.95
CA SER A 147 5.87 1.02 -9.60
C SER A 147 6.03 0.95 -11.12
N ILE A 148 5.24 0.08 -11.77
CA ILE A 148 5.26 -0.14 -13.20
C ILE A 148 3.84 -0.06 -13.75
N GLN A 149 3.61 0.83 -14.72
CA GLN A 149 2.30 1.03 -15.36
C GLN A 149 1.16 1.25 -14.33
N THR A 150 1.43 2.09 -13.33
CA THR A 150 0.49 2.36 -12.23
C THR A 150 -0.05 3.78 -12.33
N SER A 151 -1.32 3.97 -12.01
CA SER A 151 -1.94 5.30 -11.97
C SER A 151 -2.33 5.69 -10.55
N PHE A 152 -1.87 6.87 -10.16
CA PHE A 152 -2.33 7.63 -9.00
C PHE A 152 -3.12 8.89 -9.43
N ASP A 153 -3.58 8.96 -10.68
CA ASP A 153 -4.24 10.15 -11.19
C ASP A 153 -5.44 10.58 -10.32
N ASP A 154 -5.66 11.89 -10.21
CA ASP A 154 -6.75 12.49 -9.42
C ASP A 154 -6.72 12.14 -7.91
N THR A 155 -5.56 11.74 -7.37
CA THR A 155 -5.42 11.26 -5.98
C THR A 155 -4.92 12.35 -5.04
N ASP A 156 -5.46 12.40 -3.81
CA ASP A 156 -4.87 13.19 -2.73
C ASP A 156 -3.73 12.42 -2.06
N LEU A 157 -2.51 12.88 -2.29
CA LEU A 157 -1.27 12.32 -1.73
C LEU A 157 -0.59 13.31 -0.77
N TYR A 158 -1.38 14.17 -0.12
CA TYR A 158 -0.86 15.15 0.83
C TYR A 158 0.07 14.50 1.86
N ASN A 159 1.30 15.05 1.98
CA ASN A 159 2.30 14.61 2.95
C ASN A 159 2.68 13.10 2.86
N SER A 160 2.51 12.48 1.70
CA SER A 160 2.92 11.10 1.44
C SER A 160 4.37 11.04 0.93
N ARG A 161 5.02 9.89 1.06
CA ARG A 161 6.46 9.75 0.83
C ARG A 161 6.75 8.67 -0.18
N PHE A 162 7.60 8.99 -1.17
CA PHE A 162 8.06 8.12 -2.25
C PHE A 162 9.60 8.08 -2.31
N ILE A 163 10.27 8.09 -1.16
CA ILE A 163 11.74 8.15 -1.07
C ILE A 163 12.35 6.85 -1.61
N ARG A 164 13.37 6.95 -2.47
CA ARG A 164 14.09 5.83 -3.11
C ARG A 164 13.19 4.89 -3.92
N SER A 165 12.12 5.42 -4.48
CA SER A 165 11.18 4.67 -5.29
C SER A 165 11.62 4.61 -6.76
N LYS A 166 11.27 3.50 -7.43
CA LYS A 166 11.40 3.35 -8.87
C LYS A 166 10.02 3.49 -9.52
N LEU A 167 9.90 4.45 -10.43
CA LEU A 167 8.63 4.80 -11.09
C LEU A 167 8.81 4.65 -12.61
N VAL A 168 8.15 3.67 -13.20
CA VAL A 168 8.23 3.39 -14.64
C VAL A 168 6.81 3.42 -15.23
N ASN A 169 6.58 4.26 -16.24
CA ASN A 169 5.24 4.45 -16.84
C ASN A 169 4.17 4.71 -15.74
N THR A 170 4.53 5.49 -14.72
CA THR A 170 3.66 5.77 -13.58
C THR A 170 3.07 7.18 -13.70
N SER A 171 1.80 7.33 -13.41
CA SER A 171 1.11 8.61 -13.55
C SER A 171 0.64 9.17 -12.20
N PHE A 172 0.92 10.46 -11.99
CA PHE A 172 0.48 11.29 -10.87
C PHE A 172 -0.18 12.58 -11.40
N ARG A 173 -1.05 12.47 -12.39
CA ARG A 173 -1.69 13.65 -13.01
C ARG A 173 -2.83 14.15 -12.13
N ASN A 174 -2.98 15.48 -12.06
CA ASN A 174 -4.05 16.14 -11.32
C ASN A 174 -4.11 15.73 -9.83
N CYS A 175 -2.96 15.41 -9.22
CA CYS A 175 -2.86 15.00 -7.82
C CYS A 175 -2.68 16.19 -6.88
N ASN A 176 -3.10 16.05 -5.64
CA ASN A 176 -2.63 16.89 -4.56
C ASN A 176 -1.35 16.30 -3.95
N LEU A 177 -0.19 16.80 -4.40
CA LEU A 177 1.13 16.40 -3.93
C LEU A 177 1.71 17.38 -2.90
N LYS A 178 0.87 18.24 -2.33
CA LYS A 178 1.34 19.23 -1.35
C LYS A 178 2.06 18.54 -0.18
N LYS A 179 3.27 19.02 0.14
CA LYS A 179 4.16 18.48 1.18
C LYS A 179 4.58 17.00 0.98
N SER A 180 4.43 16.45 -0.20
CA SER A 180 4.92 15.11 -0.47
C SER A 180 6.43 15.08 -0.73
N TYR A 181 7.03 13.89 -0.62
CA TYR A 181 8.46 13.68 -0.75
C TYR A 181 8.75 12.66 -1.85
N PHE A 182 9.36 13.11 -2.94
CA PHE A 182 9.85 12.29 -4.05
C PHE A 182 11.38 12.38 -4.11
N CYS A 183 12.06 11.92 -3.05
CA CYS A 183 13.49 12.06 -2.89
C CYS A 183 14.24 10.81 -3.35
N GLU A 184 15.38 11.00 -4.03
CA GLU A 184 16.23 9.90 -4.52
C GLU A 184 15.46 8.91 -5.41
N ILE A 185 14.42 9.35 -6.12
CA ILE A 185 13.65 8.49 -7.02
C ILE A 185 14.44 8.18 -8.29
N THR A 186 14.06 7.08 -8.95
CA THR A 186 14.40 6.83 -10.35
C THR A 186 13.10 6.78 -11.14
N GLN A 187 13.03 7.48 -12.27
CA GLN A 187 11.80 7.55 -13.04
C GLN A 187 12.03 7.35 -14.54
N GLU A 188 11.04 6.77 -15.19
CA GLU A 188 10.98 6.62 -16.64
C GLU A 188 9.52 6.79 -17.07
N ASN A 189 9.26 7.71 -18.00
CA ASN A 189 7.90 8.02 -18.47
C ASN A 189 6.89 8.27 -17.33
N THR A 190 7.33 9.02 -16.30
CA THR A 190 6.48 9.39 -15.16
C THR A 190 5.92 10.79 -15.37
N SER A 191 4.63 10.98 -15.12
CA SER A 191 3.94 12.26 -15.32
C SER A 191 3.41 12.83 -14.01
N PHE A 192 3.70 14.12 -13.77
CA PHE A 192 3.17 14.91 -12.64
C PHE A 192 2.30 16.08 -13.14
N LYS A 193 1.83 16.01 -14.39
CA LYS A 193 1.08 17.11 -15.03
C LYS A 193 -0.15 17.51 -14.24
N MET A 194 -0.40 18.82 -14.15
CA MET A 194 -1.56 19.43 -13.51
C MET A 194 -1.65 19.17 -12.00
N SER A 195 -0.60 18.65 -11.36
CA SER A 195 -0.62 18.38 -9.93
C SER A 195 -0.20 19.58 -9.08
N ASN A 196 -0.80 19.70 -7.89
CA ASN A 196 -0.41 20.67 -6.90
C ASN A 196 0.84 20.20 -6.16
N THR A 197 2.01 20.74 -6.56
CA THR A 197 3.32 20.39 -5.99
C THR A 197 3.81 21.35 -4.91
N ARG A 198 2.93 22.20 -4.39
CA ARG A 198 3.31 23.18 -3.36
C ARG A 198 3.96 22.53 -2.15
N GLU A 199 5.15 23.01 -1.76
CA GLU A 199 5.92 22.46 -0.64
C GLU A 199 6.32 20.98 -0.81
N ALA A 200 6.18 20.40 -2.02
CA ALA A 200 6.68 19.08 -2.31
C ALA A 200 8.19 19.12 -2.58
N ILE A 201 8.89 18.06 -2.22
CA ILE A 201 10.33 17.93 -2.43
C ILE A 201 10.59 16.83 -3.45
N PHE A 202 11.35 17.19 -4.50
CA PHE A 202 11.73 16.27 -5.55
C PHE A 202 13.26 16.20 -5.69
N SER A 203 13.81 15.00 -5.76
CA SER A 203 15.19 14.77 -6.17
C SER A 203 15.34 13.41 -6.86
N GLU A 204 16.18 13.33 -7.87
CA GLU A 204 16.59 12.08 -8.49
C GLU A 204 17.90 11.58 -7.90
N LYS A 205 18.12 10.28 -7.99
CA LYS A 205 19.39 9.69 -7.58
C LYS A 205 20.48 10.08 -8.58
N GLY A 206 21.30 11.07 -8.21
CA GLY A 206 22.48 11.49 -8.97
C GLY A 206 22.27 12.55 -10.06
N SER A 207 21.09 13.19 -10.15
CA SER A 207 20.82 14.29 -11.09
C SER A 207 19.75 15.25 -10.62
N GLU A 208 19.70 16.45 -11.20
CA GLU A 208 18.56 17.36 -11.02
C GLU A 208 17.35 16.85 -11.81
N ILE A 209 16.17 16.89 -11.20
CA ILE A 209 14.93 16.45 -11.84
C ILE A 209 14.46 17.45 -12.89
N SER A 210 14.20 16.96 -14.10
CA SER A 210 13.34 17.64 -15.06
C SER A 210 11.89 17.16 -14.83
N LEU A 211 11.09 17.96 -14.13
CA LEU A 211 9.68 17.64 -13.90
C LEU A 211 8.83 18.11 -15.09
N ASP A 212 8.08 17.20 -15.70
CA ASP A 212 7.01 17.54 -16.65
C ASP A 212 5.75 17.98 -15.89
N ILE A 213 5.79 19.18 -15.28
CA ILE A 213 4.69 19.73 -14.47
C ILE A 213 3.63 20.42 -15.35
N GLY A 214 3.95 20.68 -16.62
CA GLY A 214 3.02 21.29 -17.60
C GLY A 214 2.33 22.56 -17.08
N GLY A 215 3.01 23.71 -17.15
CA GLY A 215 2.42 25.02 -16.82
C GLY A 215 3.43 25.91 -16.14
N SER A 216 3.73 27.06 -16.75
CA SER A 216 4.55 28.22 -16.31
C SER A 216 5.58 27.95 -15.19
N GLU A 217 6.84 28.18 -15.55
CA GLU A 217 8.00 28.19 -14.66
C GLU A 217 7.71 28.83 -13.30
N SER A 218 7.49 28.01 -12.29
CA SER A 218 7.67 28.40 -10.91
C SER A 218 8.89 27.67 -10.37
N SER A 219 9.96 28.43 -10.18
CA SER A 219 11.26 28.01 -9.69
C SER A 219 11.14 27.10 -8.45
N VAL A 220 11.37 25.82 -8.61
CA VAL A 220 11.67 24.91 -7.49
C VAL A 220 13.15 25.12 -7.13
N ARG A 221 13.45 26.11 -6.30
CA ARG A 221 14.75 26.19 -5.62
C ARG A 221 14.68 25.25 -4.43
N GLY A 222 15.26 24.07 -4.55
CA GLY A 222 15.64 23.27 -3.41
C GLY A 222 16.78 23.94 -2.67
N GLU A 223 16.51 24.54 -1.51
CA GLU A 223 17.58 24.86 -0.57
C GLU A 223 18.08 23.56 0.04
N ILE A 224 19.36 23.31 -0.24
CA ILE A 224 20.14 22.22 0.40
C ILE A 224 20.47 22.72 1.80
N LEU A 225 20.02 22.03 2.82
CA LEU A 225 20.55 22.06 4.17
C LEU A 225 21.36 20.80 4.43
#